data_4f2373def32cf8247924adfed8040f8f
#
_entry.id   4f2373def32cf8247924adfed8040f8f
#
_cell.length_a   1.000
_cell.length_b   1.000
_cell.length_c   1.000
_cell.angle_alpha   90.00
_cell.angle_beta   90.00
_cell.angle_gamma   90.00
#
_symmetry.space_group_name_H-M   'P 1'
#
loop_
_entity.id
_entity.type
_entity.pdbx_description
1 polymer ?
#
loop_
_entity_poly.entity_id
_entity_poly.type
_entity_poly.pdbx_seq_one_letter_code
_entity_poly.pdbx_strand_id
1 'polypeptide(L)'
;ICLYLFKYMVNIIGPFHLAGRSSIKAMWQKSKNSFFITILPVIYNNLSVIVMSIIVSPLQLGFYYGAARIHRALNTLYGPVGQAFYPRLASTDSGNPEKAKQMTKKFLWIMTAAGFLFFSMIYFFTEPIIFLLLGEEFLFASTTLKIFAMVLPLTAISHVLGRQWLMIRRNDNQYAKILLISSIIGVVSIFILIRSYGILAIPISLIIYELLTIILILGFLKRAR
;
A
#
# COMPACT_ATOMS: atom_id res chain seq x y z
N ILE A 1 33.34 9.66 1.63
CA ILE A 1 32.79 8.42 2.17
C ILE A 1 32.17 7.59 1.05
N CYS A 2 31.25 8.11 0.21
CA CYS A 2 30.62 7.37 -0.90
C CYS A 2 31.63 6.80 -1.91
N LEU A 3 32.64 7.58 -2.33
CA LEU A 3 33.67 7.12 -3.25
C LEU A 3 34.55 6.00 -2.66
N TYR A 4 34.84 6.08 -1.35
CA TYR A 4 35.59 5.03 -0.65
C TYR A 4 34.80 3.73 -0.54
N LEU A 5 33.52 3.83 -0.18
CA LEU A 5 32.62 2.67 -0.14
C LEU A 5 32.42 2.05 -1.53
N PHE A 6 32.30 2.88 -2.58
CA PHE A 6 32.22 2.42 -3.96
C PHE A 6 33.47 1.65 -4.39
N LYS A 7 34.67 2.22 -4.11
CA LYS A 7 35.96 1.54 -4.40
C LYS A 7 36.11 0.23 -3.62
N TYR A 8 35.67 0.22 -2.36
CA TYR A 8 35.66 -0.99 -1.52
C TYR A 8 34.72 -2.06 -2.06
N MET A 9 33.50 -1.68 -2.49
CA MET A 9 32.54 -2.59 -3.13
C MET A 9 33.08 -3.16 -4.44
N VAL A 10 33.70 -2.34 -5.30
CA VAL A 10 34.29 -2.83 -6.56
C VAL A 10 35.41 -3.85 -6.31
N ASN A 11 36.23 -3.65 -5.28
CA ASN A 11 37.27 -4.60 -4.91
C ASN A 11 36.75 -5.95 -4.39
N ILE A 12 35.55 -5.94 -3.75
CA ILE A 12 34.93 -7.20 -3.24
C ILE A 12 34.14 -7.93 -4.33
N ILE A 13 33.38 -7.18 -5.16
CA ILE A 13 32.44 -7.74 -6.14
C ILE A 13 33.13 -8.03 -7.48
N GLY A 14 34.32 -7.45 -7.71
CA GLY A 14 35.04 -7.51 -8.98
C GLY A 14 34.60 -6.42 -9.98
N PRO A 15 35.21 -6.40 -11.18
CA PRO A 15 34.93 -5.38 -12.18
C PRO A 15 33.49 -5.45 -12.68
N PHE A 16 32.85 -4.29 -12.76
CA PHE A 16 31.50 -4.17 -13.32
C PHE A 16 31.54 -4.51 -14.83
N HIS A 17 30.87 -5.59 -15.21
CA HIS A 17 30.60 -5.89 -16.61
C HIS A 17 29.22 -5.35 -17.00
N LEU A 18 29.16 -4.57 -18.07
CA LEU A 18 27.87 -4.14 -18.61
C LEU A 18 27.09 -5.36 -19.09
N ALA A 19 25.90 -5.54 -18.53
CA ALA A 19 25.03 -6.64 -18.90
C ALA A 19 24.61 -6.53 -20.39
N GLY A 20 24.79 -7.60 -21.13
CA GLY A 20 24.33 -7.66 -22.53
C GLY A 20 22.79 -7.52 -22.62
N ARG A 21 22.30 -7.14 -23.80
CA ARG A 21 20.84 -6.95 -24.05
C ARG A 21 20.00 -8.18 -23.67
N SER A 22 20.54 -9.40 -23.87
CA SER A 22 19.88 -10.65 -23.49
C SER A 22 19.72 -10.79 -21.98
N SER A 23 20.75 -10.42 -21.20
CA SER A 23 20.72 -10.44 -19.73
C SER A 23 19.74 -9.40 -19.18
N ILE A 24 19.70 -8.19 -19.78
CA ILE A 24 18.74 -7.14 -19.40
C ILE A 24 17.32 -7.62 -19.65
N LYS A 25 17.03 -8.23 -20.82
CA LYS A 25 15.70 -8.77 -21.15
C LYS A 25 15.28 -9.89 -20.18
N ALA A 26 16.20 -10.79 -19.83
CA ALA A 26 15.92 -11.85 -18.88
C ALA A 26 15.64 -11.31 -17.45
N MET A 27 16.41 -10.32 -17.01
CA MET A 27 16.18 -9.64 -15.73
C MET A 27 14.84 -8.91 -15.72
N TRP A 28 14.50 -8.19 -16.80
CA TRP A 28 13.20 -7.53 -16.92
C TRP A 28 12.03 -8.51 -16.83
N GLN A 29 12.10 -9.63 -17.54
CA GLN A 29 11.05 -10.66 -17.50
C GLN A 29 10.84 -11.23 -16.09
N LYS A 30 11.91 -11.38 -15.31
CA LYS A 30 11.84 -11.84 -13.93
C LYS A 30 11.32 -10.78 -12.96
N SER A 31 11.65 -9.51 -13.18
CA SER A 31 11.39 -8.41 -12.23
C SER A 31 10.13 -7.61 -12.54
N LYS A 32 9.58 -7.70 -13.76
CA LYS A 32 8.45 -6.85 -14.20
C LYS A 32 7.23 -6.90 -13.25
N ASN A 33 6.88 -8.07 -12.75
CA ASN A 33 5.72 -8.22 -11.86
C ASN A 33 5.97 -7.51 -10.52
N SER A 34 7.14 -7.69 -9.92
CA SER A 34 7.53 -6.98 -8.69
C SER A 34 7.60 -5.47 -8.91
N PHE A 35 8.05 -5.02 -10.08
CA PHE A 35 8.00 -3.62 -10.48
C PHE A 35 6.56 -3.09 -10.49
N PHE A 36 5.63 -3.78 -11.17
CA PHE A 36 4.23 -3.36 -11.22
C PHE A 36 3.56 -3.37 -9.84
N ILE A 37 3.83 -4.37 -9.00
CA ILE A 37 3.32 -4.43 -7.62
C ILE A 37 3.74 -3.20 -6.81
N THR A 38 4.94 -2.67 -7.07
CA THR A 38 5.46 -1.51 -6.34
C THR A 38 4.97 -0.19 -6.94
N ILE A 39 4.97 -0.07 -8.27
CA ILE A 39 4.71 1.20 -8.96
C ILE A 39 3.23 1.55 -9.07
N LEU A 40 2.33 0.55 -9.23
CA LEU A 40 0.90 0.81 -9.42
C LEU A 40 0.25 1.56 -8.26
N PRO A 41 0.47 1.18 -6.97
CA PRO A 41 -0.05 1.97 -5.85
C PRO A 41 0.54 3.39 -5.80
N VAL A 42 1.80 3.57 -6.20
CA VAL A 42 2.45 4.89 -6.25
C VAL A 42 1.81 5.76 -7.33
N ILE A 43 1.60 5.20 -8.53
CA ILE A 43 0.92 5.89 -9.63
C ILE A 43 -0.51 6.28 -9.20
N TYR A 44 -1.28 5.34 -8.63
CA TYR A 44 -2.62 5.59 -8.14
C TYR A 44 -2.66 6.77 -7.17
N ASN A 45 -1.80 6.76 -6.14
CA ASN A 45 -1.77 7.82 -5.14
C ASN A 45 -1.39 9.19 -5.73
N ASN A 46 -0.40 9.24 -6.62
CA ASN A 46 0.04 10.51 -7.23
C ASN A 46 -0.98 11.05 -8.24
N LEU A 47 -1.55 10.21 -9.10
CA LEU A 47 -2.61 10.62 -10.04
C LEU A 47 -3.83 11.15 -9.29
N SER A 48 -4.22 10.50 -8.20
CA SER A 48 -5.33 10.95 -7.36
C SER A 48 -5.17 12.39 -6.89
N VAL A 49 -3.96 12.73 -6.45
CA VAL A 49 -3.64 14.10 -5.98
C VAL A 49 -3.60 15.09 -7.15
N ILE A 50 -3.00 14.71 -8.29
CA ILE A 50 -2.95 15.58 -9.48
C ILE A 50 -4.37 15.91 -9.96
N VAL A 51 -5.25 14.91 -10.07
CA VAL A 51 -6.65 15.13 -10.47
C VAL A 51 -7.35 16.07 -9.50
N MET A 52 -7.13 15.88 -8.20
CA MET A 52 -7.74 16.74 -7.18
C MET A 52 -7.22 18.19 -7.27
N SER A 53 -5.91 18.39 -7.46
CA SER A 53 -5.30 19.73 -7.51
C SER A 53 -5.83 20.62 -8.65
N ILE A 54 -6.41 20.02 -9.69
CA ILE A 54 -7.01 20.76 -10.81
C ILE A 54 -8.44 21.25 -10.48
N ILE A 55 -9.14 20.55 -9.57
CA ILE A 55 -10.58 20.73 -9.37
C ILE A 55 -10.91 21.47 -8.07
N VAL A 56 -10.12 21.24 -7.00
CA VAL A 56 -10.39 21.84 -5.68
C VAL A 56 -9.48 23.05 -5.41
N SER A 57 -9.92 23.92 -4.48
CA SER A 57 -9.13 25.09 -4.10
C SER A 57 -7.84 24.69 -3.37
N PRO A 58 -6.79 25.55 -3.42
CA PRO A 58 -5.54 25.32 -2.69
C PRO A 58 -5.73 25.11 -1.18
N LEU A 59 -6.69 25.80 -0.58
CA LEU A 59 -7.04 25.67 0.83
C LEU A 59 -7.60 24.27 1.14
N GLN A 60 -8.54 23.79 0.34
CA GLN A 60 -9.10 22.44 0.48
C GLN A 60 -8.03 21.37 0.26
N LEU A 61 -7.11 21.60 -0.67
CA LEU A 61 -5.99 20.70 -0.91
C LEU A 61 -5.04 20.66 0.31
N GLY A 62 -4.85 21.79 1.00
CA GLY A 62 -4.12 21.87 2.27
C GLY A 62 -4.74 20.97 3.35
N PHE A 63 -6.06 21.05 3.55
CA PHE A 63 -6.79 20.21 4.52
C PHE A 63 -6.67 18.72 4.18
N TYR A 64 -6.79 18.37 2.90
CA TYR A 64 -6.56 16.99 2.45
C TYR A 64 -5.15 16.50 2.78
N TYR A 65 -4.11 17.30 2.49
CA TYR A 65 -2.72 16.92 2.76
C TYR A 65 -2.45 16.76 4.26
N GLY A 66 -3.04 17.60 5.11
CA GLY A 66 -2.97 17.46 6.55
C GLY A 66 -3.50 16.09 7.01
N ALA A 67 -4.72 15.74 6.62
CA ALA A 67 -5.34 14.44 6.92
C ALA A 67 -4.54 13.27 6.33
N ALA A 68 -4.13 13.38 5.06
CA ALA A 68 -3.38 12.35 4.36
C ALA A 68 -1.99 12.11 4.97
N ARG A 69 -1.37 13.12 5.58
CA ARG A 69 -0.07 12.99 6.26
C ARG A 69 -0.20 12.11 7.50
N ILE A 70 -1.24 12.31 8.31
CA ILE A 70 -1.51 11.48 9.50
C ILE A 70 -1.80 10.04 9.09
N HIS A 71 -2.71 9.83 8.12
CA HIS A 71 -3.02 8.51 7.59
C HIS A 71 -1.76 7.79 7.08
N ARG A 72 -0.93 8.46 6.26
CA ARG A 72 0.30 7.87 5.71
C ARG A 72 1.30 7.48 6.79
N ALA A 73 1.45 8.30 7.84
CA ALA A 73 2.34 7.98 8.95
C ALA A 73 2.00 6.63 9.59
N LEU A 74 0.71 6.37 9.85
CA LEU A 74 0.25 5.09 10.40
C LEU A 74 0.34 3.95 9.37
N ASN A 75 -0.01 4.20 8.13
CA ASN A 75 0.03 3.20 7.07
C ASN A 75 1.46 2.70 6.80
N THR A 76 2.48 3.56 6.94
CA THR A 76 3.87 3.15 6.76
C THR A 76 4.35 2.14 7.80
N LEU A 77 3.70 2.01 8.95
CA LEU A 77 4.05 1.03 9.98
C LEU A 77 3.81 -0.43 9.53
N TYR A 78 2.88 -0.65 8.60
CA TYR A 78 2.61 -2.00 8.08
C TYR A 78 3.78 -2.59 7.29
N GLY A 79 4.57 -1.75 6.62
CA GLY A 79 5.71 -2.17 5.79
C GLY A 79 6.79 -2.91 6.59
N PRO A 80 7.43 -2.29 7.59
CA PRO A 80 8.47 -2.92 8.41
C PRO A 80 8.00 -4.18 9.12
N VAL A 81 6.77 -4.17 9.66
CA VAL A 81 6.19 -5.35 10.33
C VAL A 81 6.04 -6.52 9.35
N GLY A 82 5.54 -6.24 8.15
CA GLY A 82 5.43 -7.24 7.09
C GLY A 82 6.81 -7.76 6.63
N GLN A 83 7.80 -6.88 6.48
CA GLN A 83 9.17 -7.25 6.09
C GLN A 83 9.85 -8.13 7.14
N ALA A 84 9.68 -7.84 8.42
CA ALA A 84 10.22 -8.66 9.50
C ALA A 84 9.59 -10.07 9.54
N PHE A 85 8.32 -10.19 9.17
CA PHE A 85 7.60 -11.47 9.17
C PHE A 85 7.87 -12.32 7.92
N TYR A 86 8.15 -11.68 6.79
CA TYR A 86 8.28 -12.32 5.47
C TYR A 86 9.31 -13.46 5.42
N PRO A 87 10.57 -13.33 5.90
CA PRO A 87 11.57 -14.39 5.81
C PRO A 87 11.16 -15.65 6.56
N ARG A 88 10.59 -15.49 7.77
CA ARG A 88 10.10 -16.59 8.58
C ARG A 88 8.95 -17.34 7.92
N LEU A 89 8.05 -16.60 7.29
CA LEU A 89 6.92 -17.19 6.60
C LEU A 89 7.40 -17.94 5.33
N ALA A 90 8.32 -17.36 4.56
CA ALA A 90 8.87 -17.97 3.35
C ALA A 90 9.62 -19.28 3.65
N SER A 91 10.44 -19.30 4.71
CA SER A 91 11.14 -20.53 5.14
C SER A 91 10.18 -21.60 5.65
N THR A 92 9.09 -21.22 6.29
CA THR A 92 8.08 -22.17 6.78
C THR A 92 7.24 -22.73 5.61
N ASP A 93 6.90 -21.91 4.60
CA ASP A 93 6.10 -22.36 3.46
C ASP A 93 6.82 -23.40 2.60
N SER A 94 8.16 -23.30 2.47
CA SER A 94 8.97 -24.30 1.76
C SER A 94 9.04 -25.65 2.45
N GLY A 95 8.93 -25.71 3.77
CA GLY A 95 9.01 -26.94 4.54
C GLY A 95 7.65 -27.51 4.99
N ASN A 96 6.69 -26.64 5.32
CA ASN A 96 5.37 -27.03 5.81
C ASN A 96 4.32 -25.99 5.44
N PRO A 97 3.67 -26.13 4.26
CA PRO A 97 2.67 -25.19 3.76
C PRO A 97 1.46 -24.98 4.70
N GLU A 98 1.01 -26.02 5.40
CA GLU A 98 -0.13 -25.90 6.33
C GLU A 98 0.23 -25.07 7.57
N LYS A 99 1.44 -25.24 8.09
CA LYS A 99 1.96 -24.41 9.18
C LYS A 99 2.11 -22.94 8.72
N ALA A 100 2.60 -22.71 7.52
CA ALA A 100 2.71 -21.37 6.93
C ALA A 100 1.33 -20.71 6.79
N LYS A 101 0.30 -21.45 6.40
CA LYS A 101 -1.08 -20.98 6.31
C LYS A 101 -1.64 -20.58 7.69
N GLN A 102 -1.39 -21.37 8.72
CA GLN A 102 -1.77 -21.01 10.09
C GLN A 102 -1.04 -19.76 10.58
N MET A 103 0.26 -19.63 10.29
CA MET A 103 1.05 -18.45 10.62
C MET A 103 0.51 -17.20 9.90
N THR A 104 0.19 -17.29 8.61
CA THR A 104 -0.39 -16.18 7.86
C THR A 104 -1.75 -15.79 8.41
N LYS A 105 -2.60 -16.76 8.79
CA LYS A 105 -3.89 -16.49 9.41
C LYS A 105 -3.73 -15.74 10.74
N LYS A 106 -2.81 -16.18 11.61
CA LYS A 106 -2.51 -15.47 12.87
C LYS A 106 -2.01 -14.05 12.59
N PHE A 107 -1.09 -13.90 11.65
CA PHE A 107 -0.55 -12.61 11.26
C PHE A 107 -1.64 -11.67 10.68
N LEU A 108 -2.55 -12.20 9.88
CA LEU A 108 -3.71 -11.48 9.36
C LEU A 108 -4.57 -10.92 10.50
N TRP A 109 -4.87 -11.74 11.50
CA TRP A 109 -5.66 -11.30 12.66
C TRP A 109 -4.94 -10.21 13.45
N ILE A 110 -3.64 -10.35 13.71
CA ILE A 110 -2.84 -9.34 14.44
C ILE A 110 -2.82 -8.02 13.67
N MET A 111 -2.54 -8.06 12.37
CA MET A 111 -2.46 -6.86 11.53
C MET A 111 -3.84 -6.19 11.38
N THR A 112 -4.89 -6.98 11.23
CA THR A 112 -6.27 -6.46 11.16
C THR A 112 -6.69 -5.82 12.50
N ALA A 113 -6.38 -6.46 13.63
CA ALA A 113 -6.64 -5.91 14.96
C ALA A 113 -5.88 -4.58 15.18
N ALA A 114 -4.60 -4.51 14.77
CA ALA A 114 -3.82 -3.26 14.79
C ALA A 114 -4.44 -2.19 13.89
N GLY A 115 -4.93 -2.56 12.70
CA GLY A 115 -5.66 -1.66 11.80
C GLY A 115 -6.93 -1.11 12.43
N PHE A 116 -7.72 -1.95 13.08
CA PHE A 116 -8.91 -1.51 13.82
C PHE A 116 -8.57 -0.66 15.06
N LEU A 117 -7.47 -0.94 15.75
CA LEU A 117 -6.99 -0.10 16.84
C LEU A 117 -6.65 1.31 16.34
N PHE A 118 -5.89 1.42 15.25
CA PHE A 118 -5.56 2.70 14.64
C PHE A 118 -6.81 3.42 14.12
N PHE A 119 -7.74 2.69 13.47
CA PHE A 119 -9.03 3.23 13.07
C PHE A 119 -9.78 3.82 14.26
N SER A 120 -9.97 3.07 15.35
CA SER A 120 -10.69 3.51 16.53
C SER A 120 -10.01 4.72 17.18
N MET A 121 -8.68 4.68 17.33
CA MET A 121 -7.91 5.80 17.88
C MET A 121 -8.13 7.08 17.07
N ILE A 122 -8.00 7.02 15.75
CA ILE A 122 -8.20 8.19 14.89
C ILE A 122 -9.66 8.62 14.90
N TYR A 123 -10.61 7.68 14.75
CA TYR A 123 -12.02 8.00 14.60
C TYR A 123 -12.59 8.72 15.83
N PHE A 124 -12.27 8.25 17.04
CA PHE A 124 -12.75 8.85 18.29
C PHE A 124 -11.95 10.08 18.71
N PHE A 125 -10.67 10.16 18.39
CA PHE A 125 -9.79 11.26 18.78
C PHE A 125 -9.37 12.15 17.58
N THR A 126 -10.17 12.21 16.52
CA THR A 126 -9.84 12.96 15.30
C THR A 126 -9.52 14.43 15.59
N GLU A 127 -10.41 15.13 16.30
CA GLU A 127 -10.25 16.56 16.58
C GLU A 127 -9.05 16.86 17.49
N PRO A 128 -8.87 16.19 18.64
CA PRO A 128 -7.68 16.34 19.45
C PRO A 128 -6.37 16.04 18.67
N ILE A 129 -6.36 15.01 17.81
CA ILE A 129 -5.19 14.66 17.00
C ILE A 129 -4.87 15.77 16.00
N ILE A 130 -5.88 16.28 15.30
CA ILE A 130 -5.69 17.38 14.35
C ILE A 130 -5.22 18.64 15.06
N PHE A 131 -5.87 19.01 16.15
CA PHE A 131 -5.49 20.19 16.93
C PHE A 131 -4.04 20.12 17.40
N LEU A 132 -3.62 18.98 17.92
CA LEU A 132 -2.27 18.78 18.46
C LEU A 132 -1.19 18.75 17.35
N LEU A 133 -1.48 18.13 16.19
CA LEU A 133 -0.48 17.88 15.15
C LEU A 133 -0.46 18.96 14.06
N LEU A 134 -1.59 19.59 13.78
CA LEU A 134 -1.76 20.50 12.64
C LEU A 134 -2.24 21.91 13.05
N GLY A 135 -2.87 22.04 14.22
CA GLY A 135 -3.45 23.29 14.69
C GLY A 135 -4.95 23.41 14.41
N GLU A 136 -5.58 24.41 15.02
CA GLU A 136 -7.03 24.67 14.98
C GLU A 136 -7.56 24.89 13.56
N GLU A 137 -6.78 25.56 12.70
CA GLU A 137 -7.18 25.87 11.32
C GLU A 137 -7.46 24.61 10.49
N PHE A 138 -6.88 23.45 10.87
CA PHE A 138 -7.05 22.17 10.18
C PHE A 138 -8.24 21.34 10.68
N LEU A 139 -9.07 21.82 11.60
CA LEU A 139 -10.25 21.10 12.08
C LEU A 139 -11.24 20.75 10.96
N PHE A 140 -11.28 21.55 9.89
CA PHE A 140 -12.05 21.23 8.68
C PHE A 140 -11.59 19.92 7.99
N ALA A 141 -10.39 19.42 8.26
CA ALA A 141 -9.90 18.14 7.76
C ALA A 141 -10.45 16.93 8.53
N SER A 142 -11.22 17.12 9.62
CA SER A 142 -11.71 16.05 10.50
C SER A 142 -12.46 14.96 9.75
N THR A 143 -13.41 15.33 8.91
CA THR A 143 -14.20 14.38 8.11
C THR A 143 -13.31 13.59 7.16
N THR A 144 -12.35 14.26 6.50
CA THR A 144 -11.40 13.61 5.60
C THR A 144 -10.54 12.59 6.36
N LEU A 145 -10.06 12.94 7.55
CA LEU A 145 -9.24 12.04 8.39
C LEU A 145 -10.06 10.85 8.91
N LYS A 146 -11.32 11.05 9.30
CA LYS A 146 -12.23 9.95 9.70
C LYS A 146 -12.43 8.92 8.59
N ILE A 147 -12.60 9.38 7.34
CA ILE A 147 -12.72 8.48 6.18
C ILE A 147 -11.39 7.77 5.91
N PHE A 148 -10.26 8.47 5.98
CA PHE A 148 -8.94 7.84 5.88
C PHE A 148 -8.70 6.78 6.96
N ALA A 149 -9.20 6.98 8.15
CA ALA A 149 -9.08 6.00 9.22
C ALA A 149 -9.73 4.65 8.86
N MET A 150 -10.87 4.66 8.13
CA MET A 150 -11.53 3.44 7.67
C MET A 150 -10.67 2.62 6.68
N VAL A 151 -9.72 3.25 6.02
CA VAL A 151 -8.81 2.56 5.09
C VAL A 151 -7.79 1.69 5.84
N LEU A 152 -7.37 2.06 7.05
CA LEU A 152 -6.29 1.39 7.79
C LEU A 152 -6.52 -0.12 7.99
N PRO A 153 -7.68 -0.60 8.48
CA PRO A 153 -7.92 -2.04 8.60
C PRO A 153 -7.99 -2.73 7.23
N LEU A 154 -8.50 -2.07 6.20
CA LEU A 154 -8.56 -2.63 4.84
C LEU A 154 -7.17 -2.80 4.25
N THR A 155 -6.31 -1.79 4.38
CA THR A 155 -4.90 -1.87 3.95
C THR A 155 -4.14 -2.95 4.72
N ALA A 156 -4.38 -3.14 6.01
CA ALA A 156 -3.77 -4.22 6.78
C ALA A 156 -4.13 -5.60 6.19
N ILE A 157 -5.40 -5.82 5.83
CA ILE A 157 -5.88 -7.06 5.22
C ILE A 157 -5.27 -7.26 3.83
N SER A 158 -5.34 -6.25 2.95
CA SER A 158 -4.83 -6.34 1.57
C SER A 158 -3.32 -6.56 1.54
N HIS A 159 -2.56 -5.93 2.44
CA HIS A 159 -1.11 -6.13 2.58
C HIS A 159 -0.76 -7.57 2.94
N VAL A 160 -1.45 -8.16 3.93
CA VAL A 160 -1.16 -9.54 4.35
C VAL A 160 -1.55 -10.52 3.26
N LEU A 161 -2.73 -10.38 2.67
CA LEU A 161 -3.21 -11.29 1.61
C LEU A 161 -2.37 -11.16 0.33
N GLY A 162 -1.99 -9.96 -0.06
CA GLY A 162 -1.19 -9.71 -1.25
C GLY A 162 0.28 -10.08 -1.05
N ARG A 163 0.98 -9.37 -0.17
CA ARG A 163 2.43 -9.50 -0.03
C ARG A 163 2.85 -10.76 0.71
N GLN A 164 2.14 -11.13 1.79
CA GLN A 164 2.55 -12.28 2.62
C GLN A 164 1.96 -13.60 2.12
N TRP A 165 0.85 -13.59 1.39
CA TRP A 165 0.23 -14.82 0.91
C TRP A 165 0.49 -15.10 -0.57
N LEU A 166 0.19 -14.14 -1.46
CA LEU A 166 0.33 -14.36 -2.90
C LEU A 166 1.79 -14.35 -3.36
N MET A 167 2.63 -13.38 -2.89
CA MET A 167 4.01 -13.27 -3.35
C MET A 167 4.88 -14.45 -2.86
N ILE A 168 4.72 -14.92 -1.62
CA ILE A 168 5.46 -16.08 -1.12
C ILE A 168 5.19 -17.32 -1.98
N ARG A 169 3.97 -17.48 -2.48
CA ARG A 169 3.56 -18.58 -3.36
C ARG A 169 3.81 -18.32 -4.84
N ARG A 170 4.66 -17.34 -5.17
CA ARG A 170 5.05 -16.98 -6.54
C ARG A 170 3.88 -16.62 -7.46
N ASN A 171 2.79 -16.10 -6.89
CA ASN A 171 1.64 -15.60 -7.64
C ASN A 171 1.73 -14.10 -7.95
N ASP A 172 2.96 -13.59 -8.15
CA ASP A 172 3.25 -12.16 -8.37
C ASP A 172 2.49 -11.60 -9.58
N ASN A 173 2.38 -12.39 -10.65
CA ASN A 173 1.67 -11.98 -11.86
C ASN A 173 0.17 -11.75 -11.59
N GLN A 174 -0.45 -12.62 -10.80
CA GLN A 174 -1.86 -12.46 -10.44
C GLN A 174 -2.05 -11.25 -9.51
N TYR A 175 -1.16 -11.09 -8.55
CA TYR A 175 -1.21 -9.93 -7.65
C TYR A 175 -1.00 -8.62 -8.40
N ALA A 176 -0.06 -8.54 -9.35
CA ALA A 176 0.13 -7.38 -10.20
C ALA A 176 -1.12 -7.05 -11.03
N LYS A 177 -1.80 -8.05 -11.62
CA LYS A 177 -3.07 -7.87 -12.35
C LYS A 177 -4.19 -7.35 -11.44
N ILE A 178 -4.32 -7.90 -10.23
CA ILE A 178 -5.31 -7.44 -9.24
C ILE A 178 -5.07 -5.97 -8.91
N LEU A 179 -3.82 -5.59 -8.61
CA LEU A 179 -3.47 -4.20 -8.31
C LEU A 179 -3.73 -3.27 -9.50
N LEU A 180 -3.45 -3.71 -10.73
CA LEU A 180 -3.74 -2.94 -11.93
C LEU A 180 -5.24 -2.67 -12.07
N ILE A 181 -6.08 -3.69 -11.96
CA ILE A 181 -7.54 -3.55 -12.05
C ILE A 181 -8.05 -2.62 -10.95
N SER A 182 -7.61 -2.84 -9.70
CA SER A 182 -8.01 -2.02 -8.56
C SER A 182 -7.58 -0.56 -8.72
N SER A 183 -6.36 -0.32 -9.27
CA SER A 183 -5.86 1.04 -9.52
C SER A 183 -6.67 1.76 -10.59
N ILE A 184 -7.02 1.09 -11.70
CA ILE A 184 -7.84 1.66 -12.76
C ILE A 184 -9.22 2.05 -12.21
N ILE A 185 -9.89 1.12 -11.52
CA ILE A 185 -11.22 1.38 -10.95
C ILE A 185 -11.14 2.45 -9.86
N GLY A 186 -10.10 2.45 -9.04
CA GLY A 186 -9.86 3.49 -8.05
C GLY A 186 -9.71 4.88 -8.69
N VAL A 187 -8.92 5.03 -9.75
CA VAL A 187 -8.79 6.30 -10.48
C VAL A 187 -10.11 6.73 -11.11
N VAL A 188 -10.82 5.81 -11.78
CA VAL A 188 -12.14 6.10 -12.38
C VAL A 188 -13.12 6.55 -11.31
N SER A 189 -13.13 5.93 -10.13
CA SER A 189 -14.03 6.31 -9.03
C SER A 189 -13.77 7.74 -8.54
N ILE A 190 -12.51 8.24 -8.58
CA ILE A 190 -12.20 9.63 -8.23
C ILE A 190 -12.92 10.59 -9.19
N PHE A 191 -12.82 10.36 -10.52
CA PHE A 191 -13.47 11.22 -11.51
C PHE A 191 -14.98 11.27 -11.34
N ILE A 192 -15.61 10.16 -10.92
CA ILE A 192 -17.06 10.10 -10.66
C ILE A 192 -17.39 10.84 -9.37
N LEU A 193 -16.61 10.64 -8.32
CA LEU A 193 -16.93 11.12 -6.98
C LEU A 193 -16.55 12.59 -6.75
N ILE A 194 -15.56 13.12 -7.47
CA ILE A 194 -14.96 14.41 -7.15
C ILE A 194 -15.95 15.59 -7.28
N ARG A 195 -16.91 15.51 -8.21
CA ARG A 195 -17.93 16.53 -8.40
C ARG A 195 -18.90 16.62 -7.21
N SER A 196 -19.22 15.47 -6.60
CA SER A 196 -20.22 15.41 -5.51
C SER A 196 -19.59 15.48 -4.13
N TYR A 197 -18.36 14.98 -3.97
CA TYR A 197 -17.71 14.81 -2.67
C TYR A 197 -16.45 15.66 -2.49
N GLY A 198 -15.98 16.37 -3.53
CA GLY A 198 -14.79 17.23 -3.45
C GLY A 198 -13.58 16.49 -2.89
N ILE A 199 -12.98 17.03 -1.81
CA ILE A 199 -11.76 16.46 -1.17
C ILE A 199 -11.97 15.04 -0.59
N LEU A 200 -13.21 14.66 -0.31
CA LEU A 200 -13.54 13.34 0.24
C LEU A 200 -13.50 12.25 -0.84
N ALA A 201 -13.48 12.62 -2.12
CA ALA A 201 -13.46 11.66 -3.24
C ALA A 201 -12.25 10.71 -3.18
N ILE A 202 -11.06 11.22 -2.78
CA ILE A 202 -9.85 10.40 -2.73
C ILE A 202 -9.90 9.35 -1.62
N PRO A 203 -10.17 9.69 -0.34
CA PRO A 203 -10.24 8.66 0.69
C PRO A 203 -11.39 7.67 0.44
N ILE A 204 -12.51 8.09 -0.15
CA ILE A 204 -13.59 7.17 -0.55
C ILE A 204 -13.11 6.23 -1.67
N SER A 205 -12.44 6.76 -2.70
CA SER A 205 -11.90 5.91 -3.77
C SER A 205 -10.81 4.95 -3.28
N LEU A 206 -10.06 5.32 -2.25
CA LEU A 206 -9.07 4.45 -1.62
C LEU A 206 -9.75 3.29 -0.87
N ILE A 207 -10.91 3.52 -0.24
CA ILE A 207 -11.73 2.44 0.31
C ILE A 207 -12.17 1.48 -0.80
N ILE A 208 -12.66 2.01 -1.93
CA ILE A 208 -13.07 1.19 -3.09
C ILE A 208 -11.89 0.38 -3.62
N TYR A 209 -10.73 1.00 -3.78
CA TYR A 209 -9.48 0.35 -4.21
C TYR A 209 -9.10 -0.82 -3.29
N GLU A 210 -9.09 -0.61 -1.97
CA GLU A 210 -8.71 -1.64 -1.00
C GLU A 210 -9.74 -2.77 -0.93
N LEU A 211 -11.03 -2.45 -0.89
CA LEU A 211 -12.11 -3.45 -0.91
C LEU A 211 -12.05 -4.32 -2.17
N LEU A 212 -11.90 -3.68 -3.34
CA LEU A 212 -11.78 -4.41 -4.59
C LEU A 212 -10.55 -5.31 -4.62
N THR A 213 -9.41 -4.82 -4.14
CA THR A 213 -8.17 -5.60 -4.00
C THR A 213 -8.41 -6.84 -3.14
N ILE A 214 -9.03 -6.69 -1.97
CA ILE A 214 -9.36 -7.81 -1.08
C ILE A 214 -10.29 -8.81 -1.76
N ILE A 215 -11.39 -8.32 -2.37
CA ILE A 215 -12.38 -9.18 -3.05
C ILE A 215 -11.73 -9.99 -4.18
N LEU A 216 -10.91 -9.36 -5.01
CA LEU A 216 -10.23 -10.03 -6.11
C LEU A 216 -9.20 -11.05 -5.63
N ILE A 217 -8.45 -10.75 -4.55
CA ILE A 217 -7.53 -11.72 -3.94
C ILE A 217 -8.31 -12.94 -3.39
N LEU A 218 -9.38 -12.71 -2.64
CA LEU A 218 -10.19 -13.79 -2.09
C LEU A 218 -10.86 -14.63 -3.18
N GLY A 219 -11.36 -13.99 -4.24
CA GLY A 219 -11.91 -14.66 -5.42
C GLY A 219 -10.88 -15.56 -6.12
N PHE A 220 -9.64 -15.07 -6.28
CA PHE A 220 -8.54 -15.87 -6.81
C PHE A 220 -8.20 -17.06 -5.91
N LEU A 221 -8.09 -16.84 -4.60
CA LEU A 221 -7.78 -17.91 -3.64
C LEU A 221 -8.87 -19.00 -3.58
N LYS A 222 -10.14 -18.64 -3.80
CA LYS A 222 -11.24 -19.60 -3.87
C LYS A 222 -11.17 -20.47 -5.13
N ARG A 223 -10.75 -19.91 -6.27
CA ARG A 223 -10.61 -20.65 -7.54
C ARG A 223 -9.36 -21.54 -7.59
N ALA A 224 -8.34 -21.22 -6.81
CA ALA A 224 -7.09 -21.97 -6.76
C ALA A 224 -7.11 -23.15 -5.76
N ARG A 225 -8.21 -23.34 -5.06
CA ARG A 225 -8.52 -24.53 -4.23
C ARG A 225 -9.20 -25.62 -5.06
#